data_e1b64cf7433203da90606457a2bc4007
#
_entry.id   e1b64cf7433203da90606457a2bc4007
#
_cell.length_a   1.000
_cell.length_b   1.000
_cell.length_c   1.000
_cell.angle_alpha   90.00
_cell.angle_beta   90.00
_cell.angle_gamma   90.00
#
_symmetry.space_group_name_H-M   'P 1'
#
loop_
_entity.id
_entity.type
_entity.pdbx_description
1 polymer ?
#
loop_
_entity_poly.entity_id
_entity_poly.type
_entity_poly.pdbx_seq_one_letter_code
_entity_poly.pdbx_strand_id
1 'polypeptide(L)'
;MLRIAVQAKGRLFDETMSFLEESDIKLSATKRTLLVQSSNFPLEVLFLRDDDIPQTVATGVADLGIVGENEFMEKAEDAEIVKRLGFSKCRLSLALPKDIEYTGPQWFEGKKIATSYPGIPVSYTHLRA
;
A
#
# COMPACT_ATOMS: atom_id res chain seq x y z
N MET A 1 23.44 3.57 4.16
CA MET A 1 22.36 3.19 5.10
C MET A 1 21.11 2.84 4.32
N LEU A 2 20.49 1.74 4.64
CA LEU A 2 19.25 1.29 3.98
C LEU A 2 18.07 2.17 4.39
N ARG A 3 17.26 2.59 3.43
CA ARG A 3 16.06 3.39 3.69
C ARG A 3 14.82 2.64 3.25
N ILE A 4 13.86 2.48 4.19
CA ILE A 4 12.58 1.83 3.95
C ILE A 4 11.45 2.84 4.07
N ALA A 5 10.61 2.93 3.04
CA ALA A 5 9.41 3.76 3.08
C ALA A 5 8.24 2.92 3.62
N VAL A 6 7.55 3.45 4.62
CA VAL A 6 6.42 2.78 5.26
C VAL A 6 5.25 3.74 5.41
N GLN A 7 4.05 3.21 5.60
CA GLN A 7 2.87 4.01 5.81
C GLN A 7 2.93 4.74 7.16
N ALA A 8 2.57 6.01 7.17
CA ALA A 8 2.71 6.87 8.35
C ALA A 8 1.67 6.60 9.43
N LYS A 9 0.53 6.02 9.09
CA LYS A 9 -0.56 5.73 10.02
C LYS A 9 -1.51 4.70 9.44
N GLY A 10 -2.38 4.15 10.28
CA GLY A 10 -3.39 3.19 9.89
C GLY A 10 -2.99 1.76 10.22
N ARG A 11 -3.79 0.81 9.73
CA ARG A 11 -3.60 -0.61 10.04
C ARG A 11 -2.25 -1.15 9.55
N LEU A 12 -1.86 -0.78 8.34
CA LEU A 12 -0.59 -1.22 7.78
C LEU A 12 0.59 -0.67 8.58
N PHE A 13 0.46 0.55 9.10
CA PHE A 13 1.47 1.13 9.99
C PHE A 13 1.66 0.26 11.25
N ASP A 14 0.57 -0.10 11.91
CA ASP A 14 0.64 -0.88 13.15
C ASP A 14 1.28 -2.25 12.91
N GLU A 15 0.89 -2.95 11.86
CA GLU A 15 1.44 -4.26 11.53
C GLU A 15 2.90 -4.17 11.08
N THR A 16 3.26 -3.10 10.37
CA THR A 16 4.65 -2.86 9.95
C THR A 16 5.54 -2.60 11.16
N MET A 17 5.08 -1.80 12.11
CA MET A 17 5.84 -1.54 13.34
C MET A 17 6.04 -2.82 14.15
N SER A 18 5.02 -3.66 14.26
CA SER A 18 5.13 -4.96 14.92
C SER A 18 6.13 -5.87 14.21
N PHE A 19 6.13 -5.87 12.89
CA PHE A 19 7.06 -6.65 12.09
C PHE A 19 8.51 -6.22 12.33
N LEU A 20 8.77 -4.92 12.36
CA LEU A 20 10.11 -4.39 12.62
C LEU A 20 10.57 -4.72 14.04
N GLU A 21 9.68 -4.62 15.02
CA GLU A 21 9.97 -4.96 16.40
C GLU A 21 10.29 -6.45 16.55
N GLU A 22 9.54 -7.33 15.91
CA GLU A 22 9.80 -8.77 15.88
C GLU A 22 11.12 -9.09 15.22
N SER A 23 11.56 -8.27 14.29
CA SER A 23 12.86 -8.41 13.63
C SER A 23 14.00 -7.79 14.44
N ASP A 24 13.73 -7.36 15.66
CA ASP A 24 14.70 -6.72 16.57
C ASP A 24 15.28 -5.42 16.01
N ILE A 25 14.51 -4.71 15.21
CA ILE A 25 14.86 -3.38 14.71
C ILE A 25 14.18 -2.34 15.60
N LYS A 26 14.97 -1.59 16.33
CA LYS A 26 14.47 -0.60 17.28
C LYS A 26 14.47 0.79 16.65
N LEU A 27 13.33 1.46 16.76
CA LEU A 27 13.15 2.82 16.29
C LEU A 27 12.91 3.74 17.48
N SER A 28 13.50 4.92 17.45
CA SER A 28 13.19 5.93 18.45
C SER A 28 11.80 6.50 18.13
N ALA A 29 10.90 6.43 19.12
CA ALA A 29 9.53 6.90 18.95
C ALA A 29 9.49 8.42 19.06
N THR A 30 9.69 9.10 17.93
CA THR A 30 9.47 10.55 17.86
C THR A 30 8.22 10.80 17.02
N LYS A 31 7.20 11.38 17.65
CA LYS A 31 6.00 11.80 16.94
C LYS A 31 6.36 12.90 15.96
N ARG A 32 5.80 12.83 14.73
CA ARG A 32 5.91 13.86 13.68
C ARG A 32 7.23 13.94 12.94
N THR A 33 8.09 12.94 13.02
CA THR A 33 9.30 12.90 12.20
C THR A 33 9.04 12.06 10.97
N LEU A 34 9.30 12.61 9.77
CA LEU A 34 9.14 11.88 8.52
C LEU A 34 10.21 10.81 8.35
N LEU A 35 11.37 11.00 8.95
CA LEU A 35 12.49 10.09 8.81
C LEU A 35 13.03 9.74 10.20
N VAL A 36 13.08 8.45 10.52
CA VAL A 36 13.55 7.95 11.80
C VAL A 36 14.66 6.93 11.57
N GLN A 37 15.78 7.13 12.22
CA GLN A 37 16.90 6.21 12.15
C GLN A 37 16.78 5.14 13.23
N SER A 38 17.06 3.86 12.87
CA SER A 38 17.11 2.81 13.87
C SER A 38 18.30 2.99 14.81
N SER A 39 18.11 2.64 16.09
CA SER A 39 19.16 2.74 17.10
C SER A 39 20.13 1.57 17.08
N ASN A 40 19.75 0.42 16.52
CA ASN A 40 20.54 -0.81 16.59
C ASN A 40 20.84 -1.46 15.24
N PHE A 41 20.42 -0.86 14.14
CA PHE A 41 20.64 -1.40 12.81
C PHE A 41 20.90 -0.25 11.82
N PRO A 42 21.73 -0.42 10.79
CA PRO A 42 21.99 0.65 9.82
C PRO A 42 20.81 0.82 8.85
N LEU A 43 19.71 1.31 9.38
CA LEU A 43 18.43 1.45 8.71
C LEU A 43 17.77 2.74 9.12
N GLU A 44 17.14 3.43 8.16
CA GLU A 44 16.26 4.54 8.46
C GLU A 44 14.90 4.28 7.82
N VAL A 45 13.85 4.76 8.50
CA VAL A 45 12.47 4.56 8.08
C VAL A 45 11.87 5.90 7.68
N LEU A 46 11.33 5.95 6.47
CA LEU A 46 10.67 7.12 5.92
C LEU A 46 9.16 6.90 5.99
N PHE A 47 8.44 7.76 6.71
CA PHE A 47 7.00 7.64 6.91
C PHE A 47 6.27 8.47 5.87
N LEU A 48 5.47 7.81 5.04
CA LEU A 48 4.77 8.44 3.94
C LEU A 48 3.30 7.99 3.89
N ARG A 49 2.55 8.59 2.99
CA ARG A 49 1.24 8.06 2.62
C ARG A 49 1.45 6.83 1.76
N ASP A 50 0.53 5.86 1.87
CA ASP A 50 0.63 4.61 1.14
C ASP A 50 0.68 4.81 -0.38
N ASP A 51 -0.05 5.80 -0.91
CA ASP A 51 -0.09 6.09 -2.34
C ASP A 51 1.22 6.69 -2.87
N ASP A 52 2.09 7.22 -2.00
CA ASP A 52 3.38 7.79 -2.39
C ASP A 52 4.53 6.76 -2.33
N ILE A 53 4.33 5.63 -1.66
CA ILE A 53 5.40 4.66 -1.43
C ILE A 53 5.94 4.04 -2.73
N PRO A 54 5.10 3.56 -3.67
CA PRO A 54 5.64 2.96 -4.89
C PRO A 54 6.54 3.89 -5.68
N GLN A 55 6.14 5.15 -5.84
CA GLN A 55 6.93 6.14 -6.57
C GLN A 55 8.25 6.45 -5.85
N THR A 56 8.21 6.54 -4.53
CA THR A 56 9.40 6.81 -3.71
C THR A 56 10.46 5.73 -3.89
N VAL A 57 10.05 4.49 -4.00
CA VAL A 57 10.97 3.37 -4.27
C VAL A 57 11.42 3.40 -5.73
N ALA A 58 10.51 3.59 -6.67
CA ALA A 58 10.82 3.59 -8.09
C ALA A 58 11.81 4.68 -8.49
N THR A 59 11.74 5.84 -7.82
CA THR A 59 12.64 6.97 -8.10
C THR A 59 13.95 6.92 -7.30
N GLY A 60 14.13 5.92 -6.44
CA GLY A 60 15.37 5.76 -5.68
C GLY A 60 15.48 6.59 -4.42
N VAL A 61 14.42 7.30 -4.03
CA VAL A 61 14.40 8.06 -2.77
C VAL A 61 14.45 7.12 -1.58
N ALA A 62 13.81 5.95 -1.69
CA ALA A 62 13.92 4.86 -0.74
C ALA A 62 14.41 3.61 -1.45
N ASP A 63 15.10 2.73 -0.73
CA ASP A 63 15.60 1.47 -1.28
C ASP A 63 14.53 0.40 -1.30
N LEU A 64 13.66 0.40 -0.29
CA LEU A 64 12.57 -0.56 -0.13
C LEU A 64 11.31 0.16 0.31
N GLY A 65 10.17 -0.50 0.12
CA GLY A 65 8.89 0.01 0.62
C GLY A 65 8.03 -1.13 1.11
N ILE A 66 7.23 -0.87 2.14
CA ILE A 66 6.19 -1.77 2.61
C ILE A 66 4.85 -1.13 2.25
N VAL A 67 4.10 -1.77 1.37
CA VAL A 67 2.90 -1.18 0.79
C VAL A 67 1.87 -2.29 0.53
N GLY A 68 0.61 -1.90 0.49
CA GLY A 68 -0.45 -2.82 0.11
C GLY A 68 -0.32 -3.24 -1.36
N GLU A 69 -0.58 -4.50 -1.66
CA GLU A 69 -0.46 -5.01 -3.03
C GLU A 69 -1.40 -4.29 -3.99
N ASN A 70 -2.60 -3.93 -3.54
CA ASN A 70 -3.54 -3.16 -4.36
C ASN A 70 -2.97 -1.80 -4.74
N GLU A 71 -2.33 -1.12 -3.81
CA GLU A 71 -1.70 0.17 -4.07
C GLU A 71 -0.54 0.04 -5.04
N PHE A 72 0.27 -1.01 -4.87
CA PHE A 72 1.38 -1.30 -5.77
C PHE A 72 0.88 -1.56 -7.20
N MET A 73 -0.17 -2.39 -7.34
CA MET A 73 -0.76 -2.71 -8.64
C MET A 73 -1.37 -1.48 -9.31
N GLU A 74 -2.04 -0.63 -8.53
CA GLU A 74 -2.69 0.57 -9.08
C GLU A 74 -1.67 1.56 -9.62
N LYS A 75 -0.57 1.76 -8.93
CA LYS A 75 0.47 2.71 -9.34
C LYS A 75 1.35 2.17 -10.47
N ALA A 76 1.51 0.86 -10.58
CA ALA A 76 2.28 0.20 -11.63
C ALA A 76 3.65 0.85 -11.88
N GLU A 77 4.34 1.24 -10.80
CA GLU A 77 5.63 1.90 -10.88
C GLU A 77 6.76 0.92 -11.21
N ASP A 78 7.92 1.48 -11.59
CA ASP A 78 9.12 0.69 -11.93
C ASP A 78 9.80 0.16 -10.66
N ALA A 79 9.14 -0.82 -10.04
CA ALA A 79 9.61 -1.51 -8.84
C ALA A 79 9.07 -2.95 -8.88
N GLU A 80 9.67 -3.84 -8.10
CA GLU A 80 9.23 -5.23 -8.06
C GLU A 80 8.96 -5.69 -6.63
N ILE A 81 8.07 -6.66 -6.49
CA ILE A 81 7.77 -7.29 -5.21
C ILE A 81 8.87 -8.31 -4.92
N VAL A 82 9.66 -8.07 -3.87
CA VAL A 82 10.72 -8.99 -3.47
C VAL A 82 10.28 -9.97 -2.39
N LYS A 83 9.23 -9.63 -1.63
CA LYS A 83 8.70 -10.47 -0.57
C LYS A 83 7.27 -10.09 -0.22
N ARG A 84 6.39 -11.09 -0.13
CA ARG A 84 5.05 -10.89 0.42
C ARG A 84 5.10 -11.22 1.91
N LEU A 85 4.77 -10.22 2.75
CA LEU A 85 4.94 -10.33 4.20
C LEU A 85 3.82 -11.12 4.88
N GLY A 86 2.66 -11.22 4.24
CA GLY A 86 1.58 -12.07 4.72
C GLY A 86 0.68 -11.43 5.78
N PHE A 87 0.84 -10.13 6.07
CA PHE A 87 -0.04 -9.42 6.98
C PHE A 87 -0.85 -8.35 6.26
N SER A 88 -1.81 -7.75 6.95
CA SER A 88 -2.73 -6.74 6.39
C SER A 88 -3.41 -7.21 5.10
N LYS A 89 -3.79 -8.46 5.06
CA LYS A 89 -4.47 -9.03 3.89
C LYS A 89 -5.79 -8.31 3.65
N CYS A 90 -6.02 -7.89 2.43
CA CYS A 90 -7.25 -7.23 2.05
C CYS A 90 -7.74 -7.76 0.72
N ARG A 91 -8.99 -7.43 0.40
CA ARG A 91 -9.64 -7.84 -0.84
C ARG A 91 -10.34 -6.64 -1.44
N LEU A 92 -10.11 -6.43 -2.74
CA LEU A 92 -10.84 -5.42 -3.49
C LEU A 92 -12.14 -6.04 -3.97
N SER A 93 -13.27 -5.41 -3.68
CA SER A 93 -14.59 -5.92 -4.04
C SER A 93 -15.40 -4.83 -4.73
N LEU A 94 -16.21 -5.23 -5.69
CA LEU A 94 -17.22 -4.36 -6.26
C LEU A 94 -18.45 -4.41 -5.36
N ALA A 95 -19.00 -3.26 -5.04
CA ALA A 95 -20.15 -3.15 -4.13
C ALA A 95 -21.29 -2.42 -4.81
N LEU A 96 -22.50 -2.85 -4.52
CA LEU A 96 -23.72 -2.19 -4.99
C LEU A 96 -24.77 -2.21 -3.89
N PRO A 97 -25.85 -1.40 -4.01
CA PRO A 97 -26.90 -1.39 -2.99
C PRO A 97 -27.51 -2.78 -2.77
N LYS A 98 -27.88 -3.08 -1.52
CA LYS A 98 -28.37 -4.41 -1.12
C LYS A 98 -29.62 -4.84 -1.86
N ASP A 99 -30.48 -3.89 -2.24
CA ASP A 99 -31.76 -4.15 -2.89
C ASP A 99 -31.65 -4.38 -4.38
N ILE A 100 -30.45 -4.32 -4.93
CA ILE A 100 -30.21 -4.53 -6.37
C ILE A 100 -29.68 -5.95 -6.58
N GLU A 101 -30.34 -6.69 -7.47
CA GLU A 101 -29.89 -8.02 -7.83
C GLU A 101 -28.69 -7.93 -8.78
N TYR A 102 -27.59 -8.61 -8.41
CA TYR A 102 -26.39 -8.62 -9.23
C TYR A 102 -26.49 -9.71 -10.28
N THR A 103 -26.38 -9.31 -11.54
CA THR A 103 -26.54 -10.23 -12.69
C THR A 103 -25.25 -10.55 -13.39
N GLY A 104 -24.12 -10.03 -12.91
CA GLY A 104 -22.79 -10.26 -13.51
C GLY A 104 -22.06 -8.96 -13.79
N PRO A 105 -20.80 -9.02 -14.25
CA PRO A 105 -19.99 -7.82 -14.49
C PRO A 105 -20.63 -6.82 -15.47
N GLN A 106 -21.44 -7.29 -16.40
CA GLN A 106 -22.14 -6.42 -17.34
C GLN A 106 -23.13 -5.46 -16.68
N TRP A 107 -23.55 -5.73 -15.42
CA TRP A 107 -24.42 -4.81 -14.67
C TRP A 107 -23.78 -3.44 -14.51
N PHE A 108 -22.45 -3.38 -14.40
CA PHE A 108 -21.73 -2.13 -14.20
C PHE A 108 -21.56 -1.31 -15.48
N GLU A 109 -21.91 -1.87 -16.64
CA GLU A 109 -21.79 -1.16 -17.91
C GLU A 109 -22.62 0.12 -17.89
N GLY A 110 -21.99 1.25 -18.22
CA GLY A 110 -22.62 2.55 -18.18
C GLY A 110 -22.85 3.14 -16.79
N LYS A 111 -22.43 2.45 -15.74
CA LYS A 111 -22.55 2.93 -14.36
C LYS A 111 -21.32 3.71 -13.94
N LYS A 112 -21.47 4.56 -12.94
CA LYS A 112 -20.38 5.29 -12.32
C LYS A 112 -19.87 4.50 -11.13
N ILE A 113 -18.56 4.32 -11.04
CA ILE A 113 -17.92 3.60 -9.96
C ILE A 113 -17.03 4.55 -9.16
N ALA A 114 -17.28 4.63 -7.85
CA ALA A 114 -16.42 5.39 -6.95
C ALA A 114 -15.31 4.49 -6.45
N THR A 115 -14.06 4.90 -6.67
CA THR A 115 -12.92 4.06 -6.31
C THR A 115 -11.66 4.90 -6.08
N SER A 116 -10.78 4.40 -5.21
CA SER A 116 -9.41 4.91 -5.07
C SER A 116 -8.44 4.22 -6.02
N TYR A 117 -8.90 3.21 -6.77
CA TYR A 117 -8.06 2.38 -7.64
C TYR A 117 -8.66 2.31 -9.05
N PRO A 118 -8.68 3.43 -9.80
CA PRO A 118 -9.36 3.44 -11.11
C PRO A 118 -8.72 2.49 -12.13
N GLY A 119 -7.41 2.27 -12.07
CA GLY A 119 -6.72 1.39 -12.98
C GLY A 119 -7.07 -0.08 -12.80
N ILE A 120 -7.28 -0.53 -11.56
CA ILE A 120 -7.60 -1.93 -11.27
C ILE A 120 -8.96 -2.34 -11.83
N PRO A 121 -10.08 -1.62 -11.56
CA PRO A 121 -11.36 -1.99 -12.14
C PRO A 121 -11.37 -1.98 -13.67
N VAL A 122 -10.74 -0.99 -14.30
CA VAL A 122 -10.70 -0.87 -15.76
C VAL A 122 -9.95 -2.03 -16.38
N SER A 123 -8.77 -2.38 -15.85
CA SER A 123 -7.96 -3.46 -16.42
C SER A 123 -8.52 -4.85 -16.14
N TYR A 124 -9.17 -5.05 -14.98
CA TYR A 124 -9.66 -6.35 -14.54
C TYR A 124 -11.04 -6.70 -15.12
N THR A 125 -11.93 -5.74 -15.19
CA THR A 125 -13.33 -5.97 -15.56
C THR A 125 -13.74 -5.27 -16.86
N HIS A 126 -12.85 -4.56 -17.52
CA HIS A 126 -13.13 -3.72 -18.69
C HIS A 126 -14.20 -2.65 -18.41
N LEU A 127 -14.31 -2.22 -17.17
CA LEU A 127 -15.21 -1.17 -16.75
C LEU A 127 -14.55 0.21 -16.91
N ARG A 128 -15.38 1.22 -17.13
CA ARG A 128 -14.91 2.60 -17.18
C ARG A 128 -15.11 3.25 -15.82
N ALA A 129 -14.05 3.73 -15.26
CA ALA A 129 -14.09 4.44 -13.98
C ALA A 129 -14.51 5.90 -14.19
#